data_2ab774c1d7e64577b621fce99989aab4
#
_entry.id   2ab774c1d7e64577b621fce99989aab4
#
_cell.length_a   1.000
_cell.length_b   1.000
_cell.length_c   1.000
_cell.angle_alpha   90.00
_cell.angle_beta   90.00
_cell.angle_gamma   90.00
#
_symmetry.space_group_name_H-M   'P 1'
#
loop_
_entity.id
_entity.type
_entity.pdbx_description
1 polymer ?
#
loop_
_entity_poly.entity_id
_entity_poly.type
_entity_poly.pdbx_seq_one_letter_code
_entity_poly.pdbx_strand_id
1 'polypeptide(L)'
;ADIPRFLARARAHPDDVVCGVPRYDASVPKGRLYGRYLTHVWVWINTLSFAIRDSMCGFRVYPLPPVLRLMDEETIGLRMDFDVEVLVRLFWRGIVVHNLPTRVTYPLDGVSHFDVWRDNVRISRMHARLFFGMLRRLPRLLVRRAAVAS
;
A
#
# COMPACT_ATOMS: atom_id res chain seq x y z
N ALA A 1 -8.86 -19.27 -1.72
CA ALA A 1 -7.74 -20.14 -2.13
C ALA A 1 -6.36 -19.52 -1.82
N ASP A 2 -6.23 -18.21 -1.67
CA ASP A 2 -4.93 -17.54 -1.49
C ASP A 2 -4.47 -17.40 -0.04
N ILE A 3 -5.36 -17.50 0.96
CA ILE A 3 -5.05 -17.36 2.39
C ILE A 3 -3.85 -18.23 2.83
N PRO A 4 -3.78 -19.54 2.53
CA PRO A 4 -2.66 -20.38 2.96
C PRO A 4 -1.30 -19.89 2.43
N ARG A 5 -1.25 -19.39 1.18
CA ARG A 5 -0.02 -18.85 0.57
C ARG A 5 0.46 -17.57 1.27
N PHE A 6 -0.49 -16.69 1.63
CA PHE A 6 -0.19 -15.45 2.35
C PHE A 6 0.31 -15.75 3.75
N LEU A 7 -0.35 -16.66 4.47
CA LEU A 7 0.08 -17.08 5.80
C LEU A 7 1.44 -17.79 5.77
N ALA A 8 1.70 -18.64 4.78
CA ALA A 8 3.00 -19.27 4.62
C ALA A 8 4.11 -18.25 4.41
N ARG A 9 3.88 -17.22 3.56
CA ARG A 9 4.84 -16.14 3.34
C ARG A 9 5.04 -15.31 4.61
N ALA A 10 3.96 -14.95 5.32
CA ALA A 10 4.06 -14.19 6.55
C ALA A 10 4.78 -14.95 7.69
N ARG A 11 4.60 -16.27 7.77
CA ARG A 11 5.35 -17.11 8.73
C ARG A 11 6.84 -17.19 8.40
N ALA A 12 7.19 -17.23 7.11
CA ALA A 12 8.58 -17.23 6.67
C ALA A 12 9.28 -15.87 6.87
N HIS A 13 8.51 -14.79 6.92
CA HIS A 13 8.98 -13.41 7.07
C HIS A 13 8.08 -12.65 8.05
N PRO A 14 8.18 -12.94 9.37
CA PRO A 14 7.21 -12.45 10.37
C PRO A 14 7.24 -10.94 10.59
N ASP A 15 8.33 -10.28 10.23
CA ASP A 15 8.50 -8.83 10.38
C ASP A 15 8.15 -8.03 9.11
N ASP A 16 7.75 -8.72 8.03
CA ASP A 16 7.50 -8.14 6.73
C ASP A 16 5.99 -8.05 6.40
N VAL A 17 5.65 -7.16 5.47
CA VAL A 17 4.28 -7.06 4.95
C VAL A 17 4.11 -7.98 3.76
N VAL A 18 2.99 -8.73 3.71
CA VAL A 18 2.58 -9.49 2.53
C VAL A 18 1.41 -8.79 1.86
N CYS A 19 1.59 -8.31 0.63
CA CYS A 19 0.60 -7.59 -0.15
C CYS A 19 0.07 -8.41 -1.33
N GLY A 20 -1.25 -8.38 -1.52
CA GLY A 20 -1.88 -8.90 -2.72
C GLY A 20 -1.66 -7.96 -3.91
N VAL A 21 -1.31 -8.55 -5.06
CA VAL A 21 -1.29 -7.87 -6.36
C VAL A 21 -2.44 -8.42 -7.19
N PRO A 22 -3.53 -7.66 -7.37
CA PRO A 22 -4.70 -8.15 -8.06
C PRO A 22 -4.41 -8.57 -9.49
N ARG A 23 -4.89 -9.73 -9.84
CA ARG A 23 -5.07 -10.16 -11.24
C ARG A 23 -6.54 -10.02 -11.56
N TYR A 24 -6.86 -9.03 -12.38
CA TYR A 24 -8.21 -8.71 -12.79
C TYR A 24 -8.62 -9.58 -13.98
N ASP A 25 -9.89 -9.92 -14.01
CA ASP A 25 -10.56 -10.45 -15.20
C ASP A 25 -11.15 -9.28 -16.03
N ALA A 26 -11.85 -9.60 -17.13
CA ALA A 26 -12.42 -8.62 -18.05
C ALA A 26 -13.58 -7.78 -17.44
N SER A 27 -14.02 -8.09 -16.22
CA SER A 27 -15.18 -7.44 -15.56
C SER A 27 -14.88 -6.09 -14.92
N VAL A 28 -13.60 -5.68 -14.87
CA VAL A 28 -13.17 -4.47 -14.14
C VAL A 28 -13.52 -3.18 -14.89
N PRO A 29 -14.25 -2.24 -14.28
CA PRO A 29 -14.52 -0.93 -14.88
C PRO A 29 -13.24 -0.11 -15.09
N LYS A 30 -13.01 0.37 -16.32
CA LYS A 30 -11.80 1.12 -16.70
C LYS A 30 -11.54 2.34 -15.81
N GLY A 31 -12.58 3.07 -15.39
CA GLY A 31 -12.43 4.24 -14.52
C GLY A 31 -11.80 3.92 -13.16
N ARG A 32 -12.09 2.74 -12.58
CA ARG A 32 -11.46 2.29 -11.33
C ARG A 32 -9.96 1.99 -11.52
N LEU A 33 -9.56 1.51 -12.68
CA LEU A 33 -8.15 1.26 -13.01
C LEU A 33 -7.36 2.57 -13.05
N TYR A 34 -7.88 3.63 -13.67
CA TYR A 34 -7.18 4.92 -13.75
C TYR A 34 -6.93 5.54 -12.37
N GLY A 35 -7.96 5.58 -11.49
CA GLY A 35 -7.78 6.09 -10.13
C GLY A 35 -6.74 5.28 -9.33
N ARG A 36 -6.71 3.96 -9.53
CA ARG A 36 -5.75 3.05 -8.92
C ARG A 36 -4.32 3.33 -9.39
N TYR A 37 -4.10 3.48 -10.70
CA TYR A 37 -2.79 3.81 -11.25
C TYR A 37 -2.27 5.15 -10.73
N LEU A 38 -3.12 6.17 -10.63
CA LEU A 38 -2.74 7.46 -10.07
C LEU A 38 -2.22 7.32 -8.63
N THR A 39 -2.92 6.54 -7.80
CA THR A 39 -2.47 6.24 -6.43
C THR A 39 -1.13 5.50 -6.42
N HIS A 40 -0.92 4.54 -7.32
CA HIS A 40 0.35 3.81 -7.40
C HIS A 40 1.52 4.72 -7.78
N VAL A 41 1.33 5.64 -8.75
CA VAL A 41 2.35 6.63 -9.11
C VAL A 41 2.73 7.48 -7.89
N TRP A 42 1.77 7.97 -7.12
CA TRP A 42 2.05 8.70 -5.89
C TRP A 42 2.79 7.87 -4.85
N VAL A 43 2.45 6.58 -4.71
CA VAL A 43 3.16 5.68 -3.79
C VAL A 43 4.61 5.48 -4.24
N TRP A 44 4.87 5.29 -5.52
CA TRP A 44 6.23 5.16 -6.05
C TRP A 44 7.06 6.44 -5.87
N ILE A 45 6.45 7.61 -6.05
CA ILE A 45 7.09 8.89 -5.73
C ILE A 45 7.42 8.94 -4.23
N ASN A 46 6.45 8.65 -3.36
CA ASN A 46 6.61 8.75 -1.92
C ASN A 46 7.60 7.73 -1.33
N THR A 47 7.81 6.62 -2.01
CA THR A 47 8.78 5.58 -1.58
C THR A 47 10.11 5.63 -2.35
N LEU A 48 10.18 6.39 -3.45
CA LEU A 48 11.28 6.37 -4.43
C LEU A 48 11.59 4.96 -4.92
N SER A 49 10.59 4.08 -4.99
CA SER A 49 10.74 2.66 -5.26
C SER A 49 9.51 2.07 -5.93
N PHE A 50 9.71 1.04 -6.74
CA PHE A 50 8.66 0.19 -7.32
C PHE A 50 8.40 -1.09 -6.51
N ALA A 51 8.97 -1.21 -5.29
CA ALA A 51 8.81 -2.40 -4.45
C ALA A 51 7.36 -2.67 -4.04
N ILE A 52 6.54 -1.62 -3.90
CA ILE A 52 5.09 -1.74 -3.68
C ILE A 52 4.39 -1.78 -5.04
N ARG A 53 4.00 -2.97 -5.48
CA ARG A 53 3.34 -3.14 -6.79
C ARG A 53 1.87 -2.75 -6.77
N ASP A 54 1.20 -2.96 -5.64
CA ASP A 54 -0.18 -2.55 -5.45
C ASP A 54 -0.41 -2.02 -4.04
N SER A 55 -0.83 -0.75 -3.97
CA SER A 55 -1.08 -0.04 -2.72
C SER A 55 -2.56 0.04 -2.34
N MET A 56 -3.47 -0.50 -3.17
CA MET A 56 -4.91 -0.40 -2.97
C MET A 56 -5.61 -1.75 -2.77
N CYS A 57 -4.88 -2.86 -2.88
CA CYS A 57 -5.42 -4.17 -2.57
C CYS A 57 -5.51 -4.35 -1.06
N GLY A 58 -6.72 -4.49 -0.51
CA GLY A 58 -6.94 -4.72 0.92
C GLY A 58 -6.57 -6.13 1.39
N PHE A 59 -6.23 -7.06 0.48
CA PHE A 59 -5.84 -8.41 0.84
C PHE A 59 -4.36 -8.44 1.25
N ARG A 60 -4.10 -8.32 2.55
CA ARG A 60 -2.75 -8.16 3.12
C ARG A 60 -2.58 -8.91 4.42
N VAL A 61 -1.32 -9.18 4.78
CA VAL A 61 -0.92 -9.59 6.13
C VAL A 61 0.11 -8.59 6.62
N TYR A 62 -0.17 -8.01 7.79
CA TYR A 62 0.69 -7.03 8.42
C TYR A 62 1.42 -7.64 9.63
N PRO A 63 2.70 -7.31 9.85
CA PRO A 63 3.39 -7.61 11.09
C PRO A 63 2.87 -6.70 12.21
N LEU A 64 2.22 -7.28 13.23
CA LEU A 64 1.57 -6.49 14.28
C LEU A 64 2.52 -5.56 15.06
N PRO A 65 3.72 -6.00 15.51
CA PRO A 65 4.57 -5.14 16.33
C PRO A 65 5.00 -3.84 15.62
N PRO A 66 5.44 -3.84 14.33
CA PRO A 66 5.74 -2.61 13.61
C PRO A 66 4.52 -1.73 13.36
N VAL A 67 3.34 -2.33 13.11
CA VAL A 67 2.10 -1.57 12.89
C VAL A 67 1.66 -0.87 14.16
N LEU A 68 1.67 -1.57 15.29
CA LEU A 68 1.29 -0.98 16.59
C LEU A 68 2.22 0.20 16.95
N ARG A 69 3.54 0.00 16.83
CA ARG A 69 4.51 1.10 17.03
C ARG A 69 4.26 2.29 16.10
N LEU A 70 3.92 2.03 14.84
CA LEU A 70 3.58 3.08 13.89
C LEU A 70 2.35 3.86 14.34
N MET A 71 1.31 3.18 14.81
CA MET A 71 0.06 3.79 15.28
C MET A 71 0.22 4.57 16.58
N ASP A 72 1.13 4.14 17.45
CA ASP A 72 1.47 4.85 18.69
C ASP A 72 2.26 6.15 18.43
N GLU A 73 3.12 6.14 17.41
CA GLU A 73 4.04 7.25 17.12
C GLU A 73 3.46 8.27 16.13
N GLU A 74 2.53 7.88 15.28
CA GLU A 74 2.05 8.71 14.18
C GLU A 74 0.53 8.66 14.03
N THR A 75 -0.09 9.82 13.79
CA THR A 75 -1.51 9.88 13.44
C THR A 75 -1.71 9.41 12.00
N ILE A 76 -2.51 8.38 11.83
CA ILE A 76 -2.81 7.74 10.54
C ILE A 76 -4.29 7.93 10.23
N GLY A 77 -4.63 8.08 8.95
CA GLY A 77 -6.01 8.09 8.49
C GLY A 77 -6.73 6.77 8.83
N LEU A 78 -8.04 6.84 9.09
CA LEU A 78 -8.83 5.69 9.57
C LEU A 78 -9.84 5.17 8.53
N ARG A 79 -9.76 5.64 7.27
CA ARG A 79 -10.71 5.26 6.21
C ARG A 79 -9.98 4.80 4.94
N MET A 80 -10.36 5.31 3.77
CA MET A 80 -9.79 4.92 2.46
C MET A 80 -8.30 5.28 2.31
N ASP A 81 -7.80 6.17 3.15
CA ASP A 81 -6.41 6.59 3.25
C ASP A 81 -5.54 5.65 4.11
N PHE A 82 -6.15 4.86 5.03
CA PHE A 82 -5.43 4.00 5.98
C PHE A 82 -4.45 3.05 5.31
N ASP A 83 -4.93 2.23 4.38
CA ASP A 83 -4.15 1.16 3.77
C ASP A 83 -2.90 1.64 3.04
N VAL A 84 -3.02 2.75 2.32
CA VAL A 84 -1.91 3.34 1.57
C VAL A 84 -0.92 3.99 2.53
N GLU A 85 -1.41 4.75 3.52
CA GLU A 85 -0.58 5.48 4.46
C GLU A 85 0.28 4.53 5.32
N VAL A 86 -0.35 3.51 5.91
CA VAL A 86 0.36 2.48 6.71
C VAL A 86 1.44 1.80 5.89
N LEU A 87 1.13 1.37 4.66
CA LEU A 87 2.06 0.65 3.81
C LEU A 87 3.29 1.48 3.46
N VAL A 88 3.11 2.76 3.08
CA VAL A 88 4.22 3.67 2.77
C VAL A 88 5.08 3.95 4.00
N ARG A 89 4.44 4.19 5.16
CA ARG A 89 5.17 4.48 6.40
C ARG A 89 5.94 3.27 6.93
N LEU A 90 5.39 2.06 6.83
CA LEU A 90 6.12 0.82 7.14
C LEU A 90 7.32 0.64 6.19
N PHE A 91 7.14 0.89 4.90
CA PHE A 91 8.23 0.86 3.94
C PHE A 91 9.35 1.85 4.32
N TRP A 92 9.04 3.07 4.75
CA TRP A 92 10.04 4.04 5.21
C TRP A 92 10.80 3.56 6.45
N ARG A 93 10.19 2.72 7.29
CA ARG A 93 10.81 2.11 8.48
C ARG A 93 11.66 0.89 8.16
N GLY A 94 11.81 0.56 6.89
CA GLY A 94 12.66 -0.56 6.46
C GLY A 94 11.93 -1.89 6.28
N ILE A 95 10.63 -1.96 6.58
CA ILE A 95 9.83 -3.17 6.40
C ILE A 95 9.79 -3.56 4.91
N VAL A 96 10.06 -4.82 4.62
CA VAL A 96 10.01 -5.36 3.25
C VAL A 96 8.55 -5.65 2.87
N VAL A 97 8.23 -5.47 1.58
CA VAL A 97 6.90 -5.75 1.04
C VAL A 97 6.97 -6.92 0.06
N HIS A 98 6.38 -8.05 0.44
CA HIS A 98 6.25 -9.22 -0.41
C HIS A 98 4.97 -9.14 -1.24
N ASN A 99 5.13 -9.09 -2.55
CA ASN A 99 4.01 -8.97 -3.50
C ASN A 99 3.57 -10.36 -3.98
N LEU A 100 2.34 -10.76 -3.65
CA LEU A 100 1.78 -12.04 -4.09
C LEU A 100 0.61 -11.81 -5.05
N PRO A 101 0.60 -12.45 -6.23
CA PRO A 101 -0.54 -12.36 -7.12
C PRO A 101 -1.78 -12.95 -6.45
N THR A 102 -2.90 -12.23 -6.48
CA THR A 102 -4.19 -12.69 -5.97
C THR A 102 -5.29 -12.46 -6.99
N ARG A 103 -6.22 -13.39 -7.10
CA ARG A 103 -7.34 -13.28 -8.01
C ARG A 103 -8.41 -12.40 -7.36
N VAL A 104 -8.84 -11.35 -8.07
CA VAL A 104 -9.91 -10.45 -7.61
C VAL A 104 -11.02 -10.46 -8.65
N THR A 105 -12.21 -10.88 -8.23
CA THR A 105 -13.43 -10.81 -9.01
C THR A 105 -14.31 -9.72 -8.41
N TYR A 106 -14.81 -8.81 -9.23
CA TYR A 106 -15.76 -7.79 -8.78
C TYR A 106 -17.18 -8.35 -8.88
N PRO A 107 -17.95 -8.38 -7.76
CA PRO A 107 -19.36 -8.71 -7.83
C PRO A 107 -20.09 -7.62 -8.63
N LEU A 108 -20.97 -8.06 -9.56
CA LEU A 108 -21.73 -7.13 -10.41
C LEU A 108 -22.66 -6.20 -9.60
N ASP A 109 -23.11 -6.67 -8.43
CA ASP A 109 -24.04 -5.95 -7.54
C ASP A 109 -23.34 -5.29 -6.33
N GLY A 110 -22.03 -5.09 -6.40
CA GLY A 110 -21.25 -4.53 -5.29
C GLY A 110 -21.57 -3.06 -5.03
N VAL A 111 -22.13 -2.76 -3.84
CA VAL A 111 -22.34 -1.38 -3.38
C VAL A 111 -20.99 -0.76 -3.01
N SER A 112 -20.65 0.37 -3.63
CA SER A 112 -19.45 1.13 -3.29
C SER A 112 -19.77 2.14 -2.20
N HIS A 113 -19.11 2.06 -1.04
CA HIS A 113 -19.17 3.06 0.02
C HIS A 113 -18.20 4.22 -0.18
N PHE A 114 -17.63 4.37 -1.38
CA PHE A 114 -16.69 5.42 -1.74
C PHE A 114 -17.45 6.73 -2.02
N ASP A 115 -17.23 7.74 -1.18
CA ASP A 115 -17.67 9.11 -1.41
C ASP A 115 -16.64 9.83 -2.28
N VAL A 116 -17.01 10.06 -3.56
CA VAL A 116 -16.09 10.59 -4.58
C VAL A 116 -15.42 11.89 -4.14
N TRP A 117 -16.12 12.81 -3.52
CA TRP A 117 -15.55 14.09 -3.12
C TRP A 117 -14.74 13.98 -1.83
N ARG A 118 -15.36 13.48 -0.77
CA ARG A 118 -14.73 13.41 0.56
C ARG A 118 -13.51 12.49 0.58
N ASP A 119 -13.61 11.34 -0.06
CA ASP A 119 -12.50 10.37 -0.06
C ASP A 119 -11.36 10.82 -0.97
N ASN A 120 -11.62 11.47 -2.11
CA ASN A 120 -10.56 12.06 -2.93
C ASN A 120 -9.83 13.19 -2.21
N VAL A 121 -10.53 14.05 -1.45
CA VAL A 121 -9.89 15.10 -0.64
C VAL A 121 -9.01 14.48 0.45
N ARG A 122 -9.47 13.41 1.13
CA ARG A 122 -8.68 12.69 2.15
C ARG A 122 -7.43 12.05 1.54
N ILE A 123 -7.61 11.32 0.44
CA ILE A 123 -6.50 10.67 -0.29
C ILE A 123 -5.48 11.72 -0.76
N SER A 124 -5.93 12.84 -1.29
CA SER A 124 -5.03 13.92 -1.73
C SER A 124 -4.25 14.53 -0.56
N ARG A 125 -4.91 14.79 0.57
CA ARG A 125 -4.25 15.27 1.80
C ARG A 125 -3.26 14.25 2.35
N MET A 126 -3.61 12.98 2.33
CA MET A 126 -2.71 11.88 2.73
C MET A 126 -1.46 11.86 1.84
N HIS A 127 -1.62 11.90 0.51
CA HIS A 127 -0.48 11.94 -0.41
C HIS A 127 0.38 13.18 -0.22
N ALA A 128 -0.20 14.35 0.04
CA ALA A 128 0.55 15.56 0.36
C ALA A 128 1.38 15.39 1.65
N ARG A 129 0.78 14.84 2.73
CA ARG A 129 1.54 14.55 3.98
C ARG A 129 2.68 13.56 3.72
N LEU A 130 2.42 12.50 2.95
CA LEU A 130 3.44 11.52 2.59
C LEU A 130 4.55 12.15 1.74
N PHE A 131 4.22 13.02 0.81
CA PHE A 131 5.20 13.72 -0.02
C PHE A 131 6.17 14.57 0.83
N PHE A 132 5.66 15.39 1.72
CA PHE A 132 6.51 16.14 2.65
C PHE A 132 7.27 15.24 3.63
N GLY A 133 6.67 14.14 4.05
CA GLY A 133 7.32 13.09 4.84
C GLY A 133 8.48 12.41 4.10
N MET A 134 8.31 12.15 2.81
CA MET A 134 9.34 11.63 1.92
C MET A 134 10.50 12.60 1.77
N LEU A 135 10.23 13.90 1.52
CA LEU A 135 11.29 14.91 1.40
C LEU A 135 12.20 14.96 2.64
N ARG A 136 11.60 14.87 3.84
CA ARG A 136 12.39 14.82 5.11
C ARG A 136 13.24 13.57 5.23
N ARG A 137 12.86 12.47 4.56
CA ARG A 137 13.56 11.17 4.58
C ARG A 137 14.41 10.92 3.34
N LEU A 138 14.47 11.89 2.41
CA LEU A 138 15.10 11.76 1.12
C LEU A 138 16.52 11.16 1.16
N PRO A 139 17.45 11.65 2.03
CA PRO A 139 18.80 11.08 2.07
C PRO A 139 18.80 9.59 2.41
N ARG A 140 17.99 9.18 3.40
CA ARG A 140 17.90 7.75 3.83
C ARG A 140 17.29 6.87 2.74
N LEU A 141 16.28 7.37 2.02
CA LEU A 141 15.63 6.62 0.94
C LEU A 141 16.56 6.44 -0.26
N LEU A 142 17.37 7.44 -0.59
CA LEU A 142 18.37 7.35 -1.66
C LEU A 142 19.48 6.35 -1.33
N VAL A 143 20.01 6.37 -0.10
CA VAL A 143 21.01 5.38 0.35
C VAL A 143 20.45 3.97 0.26
N ARG A 144 19.22 3.74 0.75
CA ARG A 144 18.57 2.43 0.67
C ARG A 144 18.37 1.97 -0.78
N ARG A 145 18.01 2.88 -1.67
CA ARG A 145 17.85 2.56 -3.10
C ARG A 145 19.16 2.13 -3.73
N ALA A 146 20.26 2.81 -3.41
CA ALA A 146 21.61 2.46 -3.90
C ALA A 146 22.03 1.07 -3.40
N ALA A 147 21.78 0.75 -2.13
CA ALA A 147 22.09 -0.55 -1.54
C ALA A 147 21.30 -1.74 -2.10
N VAL A 148 20.13 -1.50 -2.70
CA VAL A 148 19.31 -2.55 -3.37
C VAL A 148 19.71 -2.73 -4.83
N ALA A 149 20.38 -1.74 -5.43
CA ALA A 149 20.82 -1.75 -6.83
C ALA A 149 22.24 -2.30 -7.02
N SER A 150 23.03 -2.43 -5.93
CA SER A 150 24.34 -3.07 -5.88
C SER A 150 24.24 -4.56 -5.57
#